data_5d97c433653a62eb746ffc683362ec7d
#
_entry.id   5d97c433653a62eb746ffc683362ec7d
#
_cell.length_a   1.000
_cell.length_b   1.000
_cell.length_c   1.000
_cell.angle_alpha   90.00
_cell.angle_beta   90.00
_cell.angle_gamma   90.00
#
_symmetry.space_group_name_H-M   'P 1'
#
loop_
_entity.id
_entity.type
_entity.pdbx_description
1 polymer ?
#
loop_
_entity_poly.entity_id
_entity_poly.type
_entity_poly.pdbx_seq_one_letter_code
_entity_poly.pdbx_strand_id
1 'polypeptide(L)'
;MYELTVESQFDSAHNLRQYDGPCEALHGHTYRVQIVYQGTDLNDLGILIDFKGLKSTLGEVVSYLDHRYLNELPEFHDQNPTAENIARVVFEKMRALLGSAVSKATVWETPTSCASYSEPGAAD
;
A
#
# COMPACT_ATOMS: atom_id res chain seq x y z
N MET A 1 5.23 -11.31 19.43
CA MET A 1 5.15 -10.78 18.05
C MET A 1 5.21 -9.28 18.09
N TYR A 2 6.17 -8.72 17.38
CA TYR A 2 6.28 -7.27 17.25
C TYR A 2 5.66 -6.81 15.94
N GLU A 3 5.12 -5.60 15.93
CA GLU A 3 4.63 -4.96 14.72
C GLU A 3 5.27 -3.60 14.58
N LEU A 4 5.78 -3.31 13.39
CA LEU A 4 6.25 -1.98 13.03
C LEU A 4 5.32 -1.42 11.97
N THR A 5 4.99 -0.15 12.11
CA THR A 5 4.10 0.53 11.16
C THR A 5 4.81 1.77 10.64
N VAL A 6 4.86 1.90 9.32
CA VAL A 6 5.37 3.11 8.66
C VAL A 6 4.32 3.63 7.69
N GLU A 7 4.41 4.92 7.39
CA GLU A 7 3.46 5.60 6.50
C GLU A 7 4.19 6.41 5.45
N SER A 8 3.53 6.56 4.31
CA SER A 8 3.91 7.48 3.25
C SER A 8 2.64 7.96 2.56
N GLN A 9 2.77 8.80 1.55
CA GLN A 9 1.61 9.28 0.79
C GLN A 9 1.99 9.54 -0.65
N PHE A 10 0.99 9.54 -1.52
CA PHE A 10 1.14 9.90 -2.92
C PHE A 10 -0.12 10.59 -3.43
N ASP A 11 0.04 11.42 -4.44
CA ASP A 11 -1.05 12.11 -5.11
C ASP A 11 -1.24 11.52 -6.49
N SER A 12 -2.44 11.06 -6.81
CA SER A 12 -2.72 10.48 -8.12
C SER A 12 -4.18 10.62 -8.48
N ALA A 13 -4.45 10.47 -9.76
CA ALA A 13 -5.79 10.52 -10.30
C ALA A 13 -6.28 9.13 -10.66
N HIS A 14 -7.58 8.92 -10.56
CA HIS A 14 -8.21 7.69 -10.99
C HIS A 14 -9.67 7.94 -11.37
N ASN A 15 -10.26 6.94 -12.01
CA ASN A 15 -11.71 6.86 -12.14
C ASN A 15 -12.11 5.39 -12.05
N LEU A 16 -13.34 5.16 -11.63
CA LEU A 16 -13.89 3.80 -11.53
C LEU A 16 -14.70 3.51 -12.79
N ARG A 17 -14.25 2.53 -13.55
CA ARG A 17 -14.93 2.10 -14.77
C ARG A 17 -16.14 1.26 -14.41
N GLN A 18 -17.23 1.40 -15.18
CA GLN A 18 -18.48 0.65 -14.98
C GLN A 18 -19.13 0.92 -13.61
N TYR A 19 -18.81 2.06 -13.02
CA TYR A 19 -19.40 2.52 -11.77
C TYR A 19 -20.36 3.68 -12.09
N ASP A 20 -21.61 3.56 -11.64
CA ASP A 20 -22.64 4.58 -11.89
C ASP A 20 -22.62 5.59 -10.75
N GLY A 21 -21.95 6.72 -10.94
CA GLY A 21 -21.83 7.76 -9.93
C GLY A 21 -20.67 8.70 -10.17
N PRO A 22 -20.44 9.66 -9.24
CA PRO A 22 -19.37 10.65 -9.38
C PRO A 22 -17.98 10.06 -9.51
N CYS A 23 -17.73 8.88 -8.93
CA CYS A 23 -16.43 8.21 -8.99
C CYS A 23 -16.07 7.71 -10.38
N GLU A 24 -17.02 7.66 -11.32
CA GLU A 24 -16.73 7.32 -12.71
C GLU A 24 -15.98 8.45 -13.41
N ALA A 25 -16.12 9.68 -12.96
CA ALA A 25 -15.39 10.82 -13.52
C ALA A 25 -13.95 10.82 -13.00
N LEU A 26 -13.03 11.28 -13.85
CA LEU A 26 -11.63 11.44 -13.44
C LEU A 26 -11.53 12.44 -12.30
N HIS A 27 -10.86 12.03 -11.23
CA HIS A 27 -10.63 12.89 -10.07
C HIS A 27 -9.34 12.44 -9.37
N GLY A 28 -8.87 13.25 -8.43
CA GLY A 28 -7.62 13.00 -7.73
C GLY A 28 -7.80 12.92 -6.22
N HIS A 29 -6.86 12.23 -5.59
CA HIS A 29 -6.76 12.12 -4.13
C HIS A 29 -5.31 12.22 -3.69
N THR A 30 -5.11 12.64 -2.45
CA THR A 30 -3.88 12.35 -1.71
C THR A 30 -4.11 11.06 -0.95
N TYR A 31 -3.45 10.00 -1.39
CA TYR A 31 -3.55 8.69 -0.74
C TYR A 31 -2.52 8.59 0.37
N ARG A 32 -2.94 8.17 1.56
CA ARG A 32 -2.02 7.84 2.65
C ARG A 32 -1.88 6.32 2.68
N VAL A 33 -0.65 5.85 2.81
CA VAL A 33 -0.34 4.42 2.77
C VAL A 33 0.35 4.02 4.05
N GLN A 34 -0.14 2.95 4.67
CA GLN A 34 0.45 2.35 5.87
C GLN A 34 0.89 0.93 5.56
N ILE A 35 2.07 0.56 6.04
CA ILE A 35 2.56 -0.82 5.96
C ILE A 35 2.83 -1.32 7.37
N VAL A 36 2.40 -2.54 7.64
CA VAL A 36 2.69 -3.25 8.89
C VAL A 36 3.67 -4.38 8.58
N TYR A 37 4.76 -4.42 9.33
CA TYR A 37 5.81 -5.43 9.24
C TYR A 37 5.88 -6.15 10.59
N GLN A 38 5.80 -7.49 10.57
CA GLN A 38 5.69 -8.29 11.79
C GLN A 38 6.85 -9.25 11.92
N GLY A 39 7.23 -9.56 13.18
CA GLY A 39 8.22 -10.59 13.46
C GLY A 39 8.38 -10.81 14.95
N THR A 40 9.12 -11.85 15.29
CA THR A 40 9.34 -12.24 16.68
C THR A 40 10.78 -12.03 17.13
N ASP A 41 11.73 -12.01 16.19
CA ASP A 41 13.16 -12.06 16.52
C ASP A 41 13.80 -10.70 16.31
N LEU A 42 14.28 -10.10 17.39
CA LEU A 42 15.03 -8.86 17.35
C LEU A 42 16.51 -9.15 17.21
N ASN A 43 17.24 -8.24 16.56
CA ASN A 43 18.69 -8.32 16.50
C ASN A 43 19.32 -7.90 17.84
N ASP A 44 20.65 -7.86 17.90
CA ASP A 44 21.40 -7.54 19.13
C ASP A 44 21.12 -6.11 19.64
N LEU A 45 20.63 -5.23 18.78
CA LEU A 45 20.26 -3.87 19.15
C LEU A 45 18.80 -3.74 19.61
N GLY A 46 18.04 -4.84 19.57
CA GLY A 46 16.63 -4.82 19.93
C GLY A 46 15.75 -4.33 18.78
N ILE A 47 16.17 -4.52 17.53
CA ILE A 47 15.49 -4.00 16.36
C ILE A 47 15.01 -5.17 15.50
N LEU A 48 13.71 -5.13 15.08
CA LEU A 48 13.16 -6.10 14.16
C LEU A 48 13.63 -5.82 12.74
N ILE A 49 13.47 -4.60 12.29
CA ILE A 49 13.99 -4.04 11.05
C ILE A 49 14.12 -2.54 11.25
N ASP A 50 15.12 -1.94 10.62
CA ASP A 50 15.31 -0.49 10.74
C ASP A 50 14.16 0.25 10.05
N PHE A 51 13.53 1.18 10.77
CA PHE A 51 12.48 2.03 10.20
C PHE A 51 12.93 2.75 8.94
N LYS A 52 14.19 3.18 8.91
CA LYS A 52 14.74 3.90 7.76
C LYS A 52 14.70 3.04 6.49
N GLY A 53 15.09 1.77 6.61
CA GLY A 53 15.03 0.83 5.50
C GLY A 53 13.61 0.52 5.08
N LEU A 54 12.71 0.32 6.06
CA LEU A 54 11.31 0.05 5.78
C LEU A 54 10.64 1.23 5.08
N LYS A 55 10.90 2.45 5.55
CA LYS A 55 10.38 3.67 4.91
C LYS A 55 10.94 3.87 3.51
N SER A 56 12.22 3.57 3.31
CA SER A 56 12.86 3.70 1.99
C SER A 56 12.21 2.77 0.98
N THR A 57 11.94 1.54 1.38
CA THR A 57 11.27 0.57 0.50
C THR A 57 9.84 0.99 0.19
N LEU A 58 9.11 1.45 1.20
CA LEU A 58 7.76 1.98 0.97
C LEU A 58 7.81 3.18 0.01
N GLY A 59 8.81 4.04 0.15
CA GLY A 59 9.01 5.19 -0.73
C GLY A 59 9.19 4.78 -2.18
N GLU A 60 9.90 3.69 -2.46
CA GLU A 60 10.06 3.17 -3.82
C GLU A 60 8.72 2.74 -4.41
N VAL A 61 7.91 2.03 -3.65
CA VAL A 61 6.60 1.56 -4.09
C VAL A 61 5.67 2.75 -4.34
N VAL A 62 5.66 3.70 -3.40
CA VAL A 62 4.81 4.90 -3.49
C VAL A 62 5.23 5.76 -4.68
N SER A 63 6.52 5.88 -4.96
CA SER A 63 7.01 6.65 -6.11
C SER A 63 6.47 6.14 -7.44
N TYR A 64 6.26 4.83 -7.55
CA TYR A 64 5.69 4.23 -8.74
C TYR A 64 4.24 4.67 -8.96
N LEU A 65 3.50 4.92 -7.87
CA LEU A 65 2.09 5.30 -7.91
C LEU A 65 1.87 6.81 -7.95
N ASP A 66 2.90 7.60 -7.61
CA ASP A 66 2.77 9.04 -7.39
C ASP A 66 2.70 9.81 -8.70
N HIS A 67 1.82 10.84 -8.72
CA HIS A 67 1.63 11.73 -9.87
C HIS A 67 1.30 10.96 -11.16
N ARG A 68 0.39 9.98 -11.06
CA ARG A 68 -0.03 9.14 -12.17
C ARG A 68 -1.54 9.18 -12.36
N TYR A 69 -1.96 8.85 -13.56
CA TYR A 69 -3.31 8.38 -13.81
C TYR A 69 -3.28 6.86 -13.60
N LEU A 70 -3.77 6.42 -12.44
CA LEU A 70 -3.61 5.03 -12.00
C LEU A 70 -4.20 4.02 -12.99
N ASN A 71 -5.29 4.39 -13.68
CA ASN A 71 -5.94 3.52 -14.66
C ASN A 71 -5.03 3.11 -15.81
N GLU A 72 -3.97 3.87 -16.08
CA GLU A 72 -3.01 3.57 -17.14
C GLU A 72 -1.92 2.59 -16.72
N LEU A 73 -1.77 2.33 -15.43
CA LEU A 73 -0.77 1.39 -14.95
C LEU A 73 -1.20 -0.05 -15.26
N PRO A 74 -0.26 -0.94 -15.61
CA PRO A 74 -0.59 -2.33 -15.95
C PRO A 74 -1.43 -3.03 -14.90
N GLU A 75 -1.16 -2.76 -13.62
CA GLU A 75 -1.88 -3.38 -12.49
C GLU A 75 -3.37 -3.06 -12.51
N PHE A 76 -3.77 -1.97 -13.16
CA PHE A 76 -5.15 -1.51 -13.15
C PHE A 76 -5.82 -1.55 -14.53
N HIS A 77 -5.24 -2.28 -15.50
CA HIS A 77 -5.87 -2.44 -16.82
C HIS A 77 -7.16 -3.26 -16.73
N ASP A 78 -7.12 -4.35 -15.95
CA ASP A 78 -8.26 -5.29 -15.85
C ASP A 78 -9.05 -5.13 -14.56
N GLN A 79 -8.68 -4.22 -13.70
CA GLN A 79 -9.37 -3.96 -12.45
C GLN A 79 -9.33 -2.47 -12.13
N ASN A 80 -10.35 -1.98 -11.47
CA ASN A 80 -10.42 -0.58 -11.08
C ASN A 80 -9.36 -0.25 -10.03
N PRO A 81 -8.76 0.95 -10.07
CA PRO A 81 -7.85 1.42 -9.01
C PRO A 81 -8.65 1.94 -7.81
N THR A 82 -9.41 1.04 -7.18
CA THR A 82 -10.09 1.28 -5.93
C THR A 82 -9.08 1.28 -4.79
N ALA A 83 -9.46 1.81 -3.62
CA ALA A 83 -8.61 1.74 -2.44
C ALA A 83 -8.23 0.29 -2.12
N GLU A 84 -9.17 -0.64 -2.27
CA GLU A 84 -8.95 -2.08 -2.06
C GLU A 84 -7.87 -2.64 -3.00
N ASN A 85 -8.00 -2.35 -4.29
CA ASN A 85 -7.06 -2.86 -5.29
C ASN A 85 -5.70 -2.17 -5.19
N ILE A 86 -5.66 -0.88 -4.84
CA ILE A 86 -4.41 -0.17 -4.58
C ILE A 86 -3.71 -0.79 -3.37
N ALA A 87 -4.46 -1.06 -2.29
CA ALA A 87 -3.89 -1.70 -1.09
C ALA A 87 -3.27 -3.05 -1.42
N ARG A 88 -3.94 -3.87 -2.25
CA ARG A 88 -3.41 -5.17 -2.68
C ARG A 88 -2.14 -5.01 -3.51
N VAL A 89 -2.12 -4.08 -4.45
CA VAL A 89 -0.94 -3.82 -5.28
C VAL A 89 0.24 -3.38 -4.42
N VAL A 90 0.03 -2.46 -3.49
CA VAL A 90 1.08 -2.03 -2.56
C VAL A 90 1.59 -3.21 -1.73
N PHE A 91 0.67 -4.02 -1.19
CA PHE A 91 1.01 -5.19 -0.40
C PHE A 91 1.89 -6.16 -1.19
N GLU A 92 1.48 -6.49 -2.41
CA GLU A 92 2.21 -7.43 -3.26
C GLU A 92 3.61 -6.91 -3.61
N LYS A 93 3.72 -5.64 -3.93
CA LYS A 93 5.03 -5.02 -4.25
C LYS A 93 5.93 -4.99 -3.03
N MET A 94 5.39 -4.67 -1.84
CA MET A 94 6.16 -4.68 -0.61
C MET A 94 6.64 -6.08 -0.25
N ARG A 95 5.78 -7.08 -0.40
CA ARG A 95 6.17 -8.49 -0.16
C ARG A 95 7.24 -8.98 -1.14
N ALA A 96 7.18 -8.55 -2.39
CA ALA A 96 8.21 -8.89 -3.37
C ALA A 96 9.58 -8.36 -2.95
N LEU A 97 9.62 -7.23 -2.26
CA LEU A 97 10.87 -6.59 -1.83
C LEU A 97 11.33 -7.04 -0.44
N LEU A 98 10.41 -7.25 0.49
CA LEU A 98 10.75 -7.50 1.90
C LEU A 98 10.27 -8.85 2.44
N GLY A 99 9.53 -9.61 1.67
CA GLY A 99 9.10 -10.94 2.07
C GLY A 99 7.85 -10.97 2.92
N SER A 100 7.59 -12.14 3.50
CA SER A 100 6.33 -12.47 4.17
C SER A 100 6.10 -11.75 5.49
N ALA A 101 7.11 -11.08 6.03
CA ALA A 101 6.94 -10.28 7.26
C ALA A 101 6.08 -9.04 7.02
N VAL A 102 5.94 -8.60 5.77
CA VAL A 102 4.93 -7.59 5.41
C VAL A 102 3.56 -8.23 5.61
N SER A 103 2.81 -7.75 6.61
CA SER A 103 1.57 -8.43 7.01
C SER A 103 0.31 -7.74 6.54
N LYS A 104 0.36 -6.44 6.31
CA LYS A 104 -0.82 -5.66 5.92
C LYS A 104 -0.42 -4.36 5.23
N ALA A 105 -1.18 -3.97 4.23
CA ALA A 105 -1.11 -2.64 3.63
C ALA A 105 -2.47 -1.97 3.77
N THR A 106 -2.47 -0.70 4.17
CA THR A 106 -3.69 0.11 4.30
C THR A 106 -3.55 1.34 3.43
N VAL A 107 -4.58 1.64 2.65
CA VAL A 107 -4.61 2.80 1.77
C VAL A 107 -5.80 3.67 2.16
N TRP A 108 -5.52 4.91 2.53
CA TRP A 108 -6.51 5.93 2.86
C TRP A 108 -6.78 6.76 1.62
N GLU A 109 -7.99 6.68 1.10
CA GLU A 109 -8.41 7.49 -0.05
C GLU A 109 -8.78 8.90 0.40
N THR A 110 -9.34 9.02 1.60
CA THR A 110 -9.68 10.27 2.27
C THR A 110 -9.16 10.20 3.70
N PRO A 111 -9.15 11.32 4.44
CA PRO A 111 -8.75 11.28 5.86
C PRO A 111 -9.60 10.36 6.74
N THR A 112 -10.78 9.97 6.28
CA THR A 112 -11.73 9.22 7.10
C THR A 112 -12.11 7.85 6.53
N SER A 113 -11.52 7.44 5.40
CA SER A 113 -11.89 6.19 4.73
C SER A 113 -10.67 5.47 4.21
N CYS A 114 -10.53 4.21 4.54
CA CYS A 114 -9.42 3.40 4.09
C CYS A 114 -9.85 1.97 3.78
N ALA A 115 -9.00 1.29 3.02
CA ALA A 115 -9.09 -0.14 2.80
C ALA A 115 -7.76 -0.79 3.15
N SER A 116 -7.81 -1.99 3.68
CA SER A 116 -6.61 -2.76 4.01
C SER A 116 -6.63 -4.09 3.26
N TYR A 117 -5.44 -4.56 2.93
CA TYR A 117 -5.25 -5.88 2.35
C TYR A 117 -4.20 -6.64 3.16
N SER A 118 -4.49 -7.88 3.46
CA SER A 118 -3.57 -8.79 4.14
C SER A 118 -3.81 -10.21 3.63
N GLU A 119 -2.80 -11.06 3.81
CA GLU A 119 -2.93 -12.48 3.49
C GLU A 119 -2.60 -13.28 4.73
N PRO A 120 -3.34 -14.36 4.98
CA PRO A 120 -3.08 -15.17 6.15
C PRO A 120 -1.81 -16.00 6.01
N GLY A 121 -1.27 -16.43 7.14
CA GLY A 121 -0.36 -17.54 7.23
C GLY A 121 1.09 -17.32 6.90
N ALA A 122 1.48 -16.14 6.48
CA ALA A 122 2.87 -15.94 6.11
C ALA A 122 3.79 -15.82 7.32
N ALA A 123 3.25 -15.46 8.46
CA ALA A 123 4.01 -15.29 9.70
C ALA A 123 4.07 -16.58 10.54
N ASP A 124 3.48 -17.64 10.08
CA ASP A 124 3.40 -18.92 10.82
C ASP A 124 4.71 -19.68 10.80
#